data_d3ebcabd4278353bd08051c1faa0d279
#
_entry.id   d3ebcabd4278353bd08051c1faa0d279
#
_cell.length_a   1.000
_cell.length_b   1.000
_cell.length_c   1.000
_cell.angle_alpha   90.00
_cell.angle_beta   90.00
_cell.angle_gamma   90.00
#
_symmetry.space_group_name_H-M   'P 1'
#
loop_
_entity.id
_entity.type
_entity.pdbx_description
1 polymer ?
#
loop_
_entity_poly.entity_id
_entity_poly.type
_entity_poly.pdbx_seq_one_letter_code
_entity_poly.pdbx_strand_id
1 'polypeptide(L)'
;MQVLFKVIRQKQNTAPSVQTYPLDVDPENTVLQGLNRIKWELDGSLAFRKNCRNTICGSCAMRINGRSALACKEKVKNELMNELAISAAKLPEITVAPMGNMPVIKDLVVDMSRFWEHLEAVEPYVSTQARAVPEREFLQTPEQRSRLNQSGNCIMCGACYSECNAREVNPDFVGPHALAKAQRMVEDSRDTDTEARLEEYNKGNQGVWGCTRCYLCNAVCPMGVEPMDRIGEVKQQILERKDAQDSRPVRHRKVFIDLVKQGGWLDERKFALLVVSNTLRDLRGLVSLAPLGLRMLASGKFPLRFEPSQGTKEVRSLIEAVQRQKSQTSDK
;
A
#
# COMPACT_ATOMS: atom_id res chain seq x y z
N MET A 1 -26.33 21.61 -13.25
CA MET A 1 -26.68 21.55 -11.84
C MET A 1 -25.66 22.33 -11.01
N GLN A 2 -26.10 23.02 -9.95
CA GLN A 2 -25.18 23.73 -9.08
C GLN A 2 -24.49 22.79 -8.11
N VAL A 3 -23.15 22.87 -8.03
CA VAL A 3 -22.27 22.07 -7.14
C VAL A 3 -21.28 23.00 -6.47
N LEU A 4 -21.01 22.78 -5.19
CA LEU A 4 -19.96 23.49 -4.44
C LEU A 4 -18.66 22.72 -4.49
N PHE A 5 -17.65 23.27 -5.15
CA PHE A 5 -16.29 22.75 -5.10
C PHE A 5 -15.56 23.33 -3.88
N LYS A 6 -15.29 22.52 -2.88
CA LYS A 6 -14.47 22.88 -1.71
C LYS A 6 -13.02 22.48 -1.97
N VAL A 7 -12.19 23.44 -2.29
CA VAL A 7 -10.78 23.21 -2.60
C VAL A 7 -9.91 23.58 -1.40
N ILE A 8 -9.07 22.63 -0.99
CA ILE A 8 -8.05 22.88 0.03
C ILE A 8 -6.95 23.73 -0.61
N ARG A 9 -6.79 24.95 -0.11
CA ARG A 9 -5.78 25.90 -0.53
C ARG A 9 -4.65 25.94 0.50
N GLN A 10 -3.43 25.78 0.03
CA GLN A 10 -2.24 25.80 0.90
C GLN A 10 -1.03 26.31 0.12
N LYS A 11 -0.16 27.06 0.79
CA LYS A 11 1.20 27.33 0.34
C LYS A 11 2.16 26.50 1.18
N GLN A 12 3.36 26.31 0.70
CA GLN A 12 4.41 25.60 1.43
C GLN A 12 4.57 26.18 2.85
N ASN A 13 4.60 25.28 3.84
CA ASN A 13 4.74 25.64 5.27
C ASN A 13 3.65 26.56 5.85
N THR A 14 2.48 26.61 5.23
CA THR A 14 1.32 27.35 5.80
C THR A 14 0.20 26.37 6.19
N ALA A 15 -0.66 26.81 7.10
CA ALA A 15 -1.87 26.04 7.43
C ALA A 15 -2.81 25.98 6.21
N PRO A 16 -3.48 24.83 6.00
CA PRO A 16 -4.48 24.71 4.95
C PRO A 16 -5.72 25.54 5.25
N SER A 17 -6.35 26.07 4.20
CA SER A 17 -7.64 26.76 4.24
C SER A 17 -8.58 26.15 3.22
N VAL A 18 -9.88 26.28 3.42
CA VAL A 18 -10.90 25.80 2.48
C VAL A 18 -11.42 27.00 1.70
N GLN A 19 -11.37 26.93 0.37
CA GLN A 19 -12.01 27.89 -0.51
C GLN A 19 -13.14 27.22 -1.28
N THR A 20 -14.33 27.84 -1.31
CA THR A 20 -15.52 27.26 -1.92
C THR A 20 -15.84 28.01 -3.22
N TYR A 21 -16.12 27.24 -4.28
CA TYR A 21 -16.47 27.75 -5.60
C TYR A 21 -17.81 27.15 -6.03
N PRO A 22 -18.88 27.96 -6.12
CA PRO A 22 -20.14 27.50 -6.73
C PRO A 22 -19.98 27.41 -8.24
N LEU A 23 -20.30 26.24 -8.81
CA LEU A 23 -20.24 26.01 -10.25
C LEU A 23 -21.58 25.43 -10.74
N ASP A 24 -22.05 25.91 -11.87
CA ASP A 24 -23.08 25.22 -12.65
C ASP A 24 -22.42 24.27 -13.63
N VAL A 25 -22.48 22.97 -13.36
CA VAL A 25 -21.76 21.93 -14.13
C VAL A 25 -22.72 20.90 -14.67
N ASP A 26 -22.37 20.33 -15.83
CA ASP A 26 -22.98 19.09 -16.30
C ASP A 26 -22.53 17.93 -15.40
N PRO A 27 -23.46 17.10 -14.87
CA PRO A 27 -23.13 15.91 -14.07
C PRO A 27 -22.16 14.93 -14.76
N GLU A 28 -22.14 14.89 -16.09
CA GLU A 28 -21.22 14.06 -16.87
C GLU A 28 -19.79 14.64 -16.95
N ASN A 29 -19.60 15.91 -16.58
CA ASN A 29 -18.27 16.50 -16.54
C ASN A 29 -17.41 15.80 -15.50
N THR A 30 -16.10 15.78 -15.76
CA THR A 30 -15.11 15.30 -14.78
C THR A 30 -14.80 16.38 -13.75
N VAL A 31 -14.32 15.94 -12.59
CA VAL A 31 -13.82 16.87 -11.55
C VAL A 31 -12.72 17.77 -12.10
N LEU A 32 -11.86 17.26 -13.02
CA LEU A 32 -10.83 18.05 -13.68
C LEU A 32 -11.42 19.18 -14.56
N GLN A 33 -12.56 18.94 -15.22
CA GLN A 33 -13.24 19.99 -15.99
C GLN A 33 -13.77 21.08 -15.07
N GLY A 34 -14.33 20.72 -13.93
CA GLY A 34 -14.72 21.69 -12.88
C GLY A 34 -13.54 22.54 -12.39
N LEU A 35 -12.41 21.91 -12.06
CA LEU A 35 -11.18 22.62 -11.64
C LEU A 35 -10.63 23.54 -12.75
N ASN A 36 -10.72 23.13 -14.03
CA ASN A 36 -10.33 23.99 -15.14
C ASN A 36 -11.22 25.24 -15.22
N ARG A 37 -12.53 25.11 -15.04
CA ARG A 37 -13.45 26.26 -15.02
C ARG A 37 -13.13 27.19 -13.85
N ILE A 38 -12.92 26.66 -12.65
CA ILE A 38 -12.48 27.49 -11.52
C ILE A 38 -11.26 28.29 -11.91
N LYS A 39 -10.21 27.62 -12.46
CA LYS A 39 -8.95 28.29 -12.80
C LYS A 39 -9.08 29.35 -13.89
N TRP A 40 -9.93 29.13 -14.88
CA TRP A 40 -10.04 30.04 -16.04
C TRP A 40 -11.03 31.17 -15.82
N GLU A 41 -12.12 30.89 -15.10
CA GLU A 41 -13.26 31.81 -14.99
C GLU A 41 -13.33 32.51 -13.62
N LEU A 42 -12.87 31.87 -12.53
CA LEU A 42 -13.09 32.34 -11.18
C LEU A 42 -11.80 32.70 -10.44
N ASP A 43 -10.77 31.84 -10.49
CA ASP A 43 -9.54 32.01 -9.71
C ASP A 43 -8.31 31.45 -10.43
N GLY A 44 -7.62 32.28 -11.20
CA GLY A 44 -6.38 31.94 -11.91
C GLY A 44 -5.23 31.54 -11.01
N SER A 45 -5.28 31.83 -9.70
CA SER A 45 -4.25 31.51 -8.74
C SER A 45 -4.23 30.04 -8.32
N LEU A 46 -5.34 29.29 -8.54
CA LEU A 46 -5.45 27.88 -8.17
C LEU A 46 -4.40 27.03 -8.89
N ALA A 47 -3.62 26.25 -8.14
CA ALA A 47 -2.56 25.40 -8.67
C ALA A 47 -2.93 23.90 -8.60
N PHE A 48 -2.85 23.21 -9.73
CA PHE A 48 -2.96 21.76 -9.84
C PHE A 48 -2.23 21.25 -11.09
N ARG A 49 -1.85 19.98 -11.07
CA ARG A 49 -1.22 19.31 -12.23
C ARG A 49 -2.26 18.69 -13.13
N LYS A 50 -2.07 18.79 -14.43
CA LYS A 50 -2.86 18.13 -15.46
C LYS A 50 -2.04 17.95 -16.73
N ASN A 51 -2.35 16.90 -17.50
CA ASN A 51 -1.73 16.71 -18.82
C ASN A 51 -2.68 15.95 -19.76
N CYS A 52 -2.62 14.63 -19.86
CA CYS A 52 -3.30 13.83 -20.91
C CYS A 52 -4.82 13.91 -20.91
N ARG A 53 -5.48 14.16 -19.79
CA ARG A 53 -6.94 14.17 -19.58
C ARG A 53 -7.63 12.83 -19.92
N ASN A 54 -6.87 11.74 -19.98
CA ASN A 54 -7.30 10.42 -20.47
C ASN A 54 -6.78 9.26 -19.59
N THR A 55 -6.67 9.46 -18.28
CA THR A 55 -6.34 8.40 -17.29
C THR A 55 -5.00 7.69 -17.52
N ILE A 56 -4.07 8.24 -18.29
CA ILE A 56 -2.79 7.59 -18.63
C ILE A 56 -1.59 8.20 -17.92
N CYS A 57 -1.52 9.53 -17.77
CA CYS A 57 -0.29 10.19 -17.27
C CYS A 57 -0.20 10.29 -15.75
N GLY A 58 -1.28 10.03 -14.99
CA GLY A 58 -1.29 10.15 -13.54
C GLY A 58 -1.21 11.57 -12.97
N SER A 59 -0.91 12.60 -13.78
CA SER A 59 -0.61 13.97 -13.30
C SER A 59 -1.74 14.63 -12.51
N CYS A 60 -3.00 14.31 -12.78
CA CYS A 60 -4.17 14.88 -12.11
C CYS A 60 -4.61 14.11 -10.86
N ALA A 61 -3.71 13.30 -10.28
CA ALA A 61 -4.00 12.62 -9.04
C ALA A 61 -4.12 13.62 -7.88
N MET A 62 -5.19 13.49 -7.10
CA MET A 62 -5.51 14.33 -5.94
C MET A 62 -6.51 13.59 -5.06
N ARG A 63 -6.78 14.09 -3.86
CA ARG A 63 -7.84 13.53 -3.01
C ARG A 63 -9.17 14.18 -3.37
N ILE A 64 -10.16 13.37 -3.71
CA ILE A 64 -11.53 13.77 -4.04
C ILE A 64 -12.44 13.10 -3.03
N ASN A 65 -13.24 13.87 -2.31
CA ASN A 65 -14.12 13.37 -1.24
C ASN A 65 -13.38 12.42 -0.27
N GLY A 66 -12.16 12.79 0.13
CA GLY A 66 -11.34 12.05 1.10
C GLY A 66 -10.57 10.85 0.55
N ARG A 67 -10.70 10.45 -0.72
CA ARG A 67 -9.94 9.36 -1.36
C ARG A 67 -9.07 9.85 -2.51
N SER A 68 -7.91 9.25 -2.71
CA SER A 68 -7.03 9.56 -3.84
C SER A 68 -7.60 8.99 -5.14
N ALA A 69 -7.73 9.86 -6.15
CA ALA A 69 -8.28 9.49 -7.45
C ALA A 69 -7.70 10.39 -8.57
N LEU A 70 -7.95 10.03 -9.82
CA LEU A 70 -7.59 10.84 -10.98
C LEU A 70 -8.73 11.78 -11.35
N ALA A 71 -8.57 13.08 -11.19
CA ALA A 71 -9.60 14.06 -11.45
C ALA A 71 -10.15 14.03 -12.88
N CYS A 72 -9.38 13.53 -13.86
CA CYS A 72 -9.83 13.36 -15.25
C CYS A 72 -10.68 12.09 -15.46
N LYS A 73 -10.73 11.17 -14.49
CA LYS A 73 -11.54 9.94 -14.53
C LYS A 73 -12.86 10.11 -13.79
N GLU A 74 -12.82 10.78 -12.65
CA GLU A 74 -13.96 10.89 -11.75
C GLU A 74 -14.99 11.88 -12.29
N LYS A 75 -16.21 11.41 -12.51
CA LYS A 75 -17.34 12.24 -12.95
C LYS A 75 -18.02 12.89 -11.76
N VAL A 76 -18.47 14.14 -11.92
CA VAL A 76 -19.18 14.90 -10.90
C VAL A 76 -20.35 14.09 -10.33
N LYS A 77 -21.19 13.50 -11.19
CA LYS A 77 -22.36 12.71 -10.75
C LYS A 77 -21.97 11.55 -9.81
N ASN A 78 -20.86 10.84 -10.08
CA ASN A 78 -20.44 9.69 -9.30
C ASN A 78 -19.97 10.13 -7.91
N GLU A 79 -19.25 11.25 -7.83
CA GLU A 79 -18.77 11.81 -6.58
C GLU A 79 -19.91 12.33 -5.70
N LEU A 80 -20.98 12.84 -6.30
CA LEU A 80 -22.16 13.31 -5.58
C LEU A 80 -23.07 12.18 -5.10
N MET A 81 -23.19 11.08 -5.86
CA MET A 81 -24.01 9.92 -5.46
C MET A 81 -23.53 9.30 -4.14
N ASN A 82 -22.23 9.37 -3.86
CA ASN A 82 -21.67 8.90 -2.60
C ASN A 82 -22.04 9.80 -1.40
N GLU A 83 -22.40 11.08 -1.63
CA GLU A 83 -22.77 12.04 -0.59
C GLU A 83 -24.29 12.25 -0.42
N LEU A 84 -25.08 12.05 -1.49
CA LEU A 84 -26.55 12.27 -1.45
C LEU A 84 -27.28 11.37 -0.45
N ALA A 85 -26.63 10.33 0.06
CA ALA A 85 -27.15 9.52 1.16
C ALA A 85 -27.22 10.29 2.51
N ILE A 86 -26.70 11.53 2.63
CA ILE A 86 -26.46 12.18 3.91
C ILE A 86 -27.30 13.44 4.16
N SER A 87 -27.79 14.17 3.13
CA SER A 87 -28.66 15.35 3.40
C SER A 87 -29.37 15.92 2.17
N ALA A 88 -30.68 15.94 2.18
CA ALA A 88 -31.55 16.54 1.13
C ALA A 88 -31.63 18.09 1.16
N ALA A 89 -31.00 18.78 2.09
CA ALA A 89 -31.20 20.20 2.35
C ALA A 89 -30.01 21.12 1.97
N LYS A 90 -28.88 20.60 1.49
CA LYS A 90 -27.72 21.40 1.10
C LYS A 90 -27.38 21.23 -0.37
N LEU A 91 -26.77 22.27 -0.98
CA LEU A 91 -26.15 22.13 -2.29
C LEU A 91 -25.12 20.98 -2.25
N PRO A 92 -25.09 20.12 -3.26
CA PRO A 92 -24.14 19.02 -3.33
C PRO A 92 -22.70 19.56 -3.38
N GLU A 93 -21.80 18.90 -2.65
CA GLU A 93 -20.44 19.36 -2.45
C GLU A 93 -19.43 18.34 -2.99
N ILE A 94 -18.32 18.80 -3.55
CA ILE A 94 -17.15 17.99 -3.90
C ILE A 94 -15.94 18.62 -3.22
N THR A 95 -15.31 17.86 -2.32
CA THR A 95 -14.09 18.31 -1.65
C THR A 95 -12.87 17.82 -2.45
N VAL A 96 -11.94 18.74 -2.73
CA VAL A 96 -10.69 18.45 -3.43
C VAL A 96 -9.52 18.91 -2.59
N ALA A 97 -8.58 17.97 -2.34
CA ALA A 97 -7.41 18.20 -1.49
C ALA A 97 -6.13 17.66 -2.15
N PRO A 98 -4.93 18.14 -1.74
CA PRO A 98 -3.67 17.54 -2.18
C PRO A 98 -3.56 16.08 -1.77
N MET A 99 -2.73 15.30 -2.46
CA MET A 99 -2.39 13.92 -2.05
C MET A 99 -1.72 13.91 -0.68
N GLY A 100 -2.03 12.88 0.12
CA GLY A 100 -1.41 12.61 1.41
C GLY A 100 0.01 12.06 1.29
N ASN A 101 0.73 11.99 2.42
CA ASN A 101 2.10 11.48 2.51
C ASN A 101 3.14 12.22 1.65
N MET A 102 2.78 13.38 1.10
CA MET A 102 3.65 14.22 0.25
C MET A 102 3.55 15.67 0.70
N PRO A 103 4.66 16.40 0.84
CA PRO A 103 4.64 17.81 1.19
C PRO A 103 3.91 18.64 0.13
N VAL A 104 3.13 19.63 0.56
CA VAL A 104 2.42 20.52 -0.37
C VAL A 104 3.36 21.65 -0.81
N ILE A 105 3.48 21.84 -2.13
CA ILE A 105 4.16 22.97 -2.73
C ILE A 105 3.19 24.16 -2.83
N LYS A 106 2.05 23.95 -3.47
CA LYS A 106 0.98 24.93 -3.59
C LYS A 106 -0.35 24.26 -3.92
N ASP A 107 -1.37 24.53 -3.13
CA ASP A 107 -2.74 24.04 -3.30
C ASP A 107 -2.80 22.51 -3.48
N LEU A 108 -3.09 22.02 -4.68
CA LEU A 108 -3.19 20.60 -5.02
C LEU A 108 -1.87 20.03 -5.60
N VAL A 109 -0.81 20.85 -5.64
CA VAL A 109 0.51 20.45 -6.14
C VAL A 109 1.38 20.01 -4.98
N VAL A 110 1.82 18.75 -5.02
CA VAL A 110 2.69 18.14 -4.00
C VAL A 110 4.09 17.88 -4.51
N ASP A 111 5.06 17.80 -3.60
CA ASP A 111 6.43 17.36 -3.88
C ASP A 111 6.48 15.82 -3.91
N MET A 112 6.94 15.27 -5.03
CA MET A 112 7.07 13.84 -5.27
C MET A 112 8.51 13.34 -5.13
N SER A 113 9.45 14.13 -4.64
CA SER A 113 10.87 13.74 -4.56
C SER A 113 11.06 12.43 -3.77
N ARG A 114 10.47 12.34 -2.57
CA ARG A 114 10.53 11.13 -1.75
C ARG A 114 9.85 9.92 -2.38
N PHE A 115 8.81 10.14 -3.18
CA PHE A 115 8.17 9.08 -3.94
C PHE A 115 9.12 8.47 -4.97
N TRP A 116 9.91 9.29 -5.66
CA TRP A 116 10.89 8.83 -6.64
C TRP A 116 12.11 8.20 -5.98
N GLU A 117 12.63 8.75 -4.88
CA GLU A 117 13.71 8.16 -4.09
C GLU A 117 13.38 6.73 -3.63
N HIS A 118 12.14 6.52 -3.16
CA HIS A 118 11.70 5.19 -2.75
C HIS A 118 11.51 4.22 -3.93
N LEU A 119 11.19 4.73 -5.11
CA LEU A 119 11.16 3.92 -6.31
C LEU A 119 12.58 3.49 -6.73
N GLU A 120 13.53 4.42 -6.71
CA GLU A 120 14.93 4.15 -7.02
C GLU A 120 15.54 3.12 -6.06
N ALA A 121 15.15 3.16 -4.78
CA ALA A 121 15.62 2.22 -3.76
C ALA A 121 15.29 0.74 -4.05
N VAL A 122 14.33 0.44 -4.92
CA VAL A 122 14.00 -0.94 -5.32
C VAL A 122 14.62 -1.34 -6.66
N GLU A 123 15.49 -0.49 -7.22
CA GLU A 123 16.19 -0.74 -8.50
C GLU A 123 15.24 -1.21 -9.61
N PRO A 124 14.32 -0.33 -10.11
CA PRO A 124 13.19 -0.70 -10.96
C PRO A 124 13.61 -0.96 -12.43
N TYR A 125 14.68 -1.66 -12.64
CA TYR A 125 15.22 -2.07 -13.95
C TYR A 125 15.66 -3.54 -13.94
N VAL A 126 15.61 -4.18 -15.09
CA VAL A 126 16.03 -5.58 -15.26
C VAL A 126 17.55 -5.65 -15.32
N SER A 127 18.16 -6.47 -14.48
CA SER A 127 19.59 -6.79 -14.52
C SER A 127 19.81 -8.07 -15.33
N THR A 128 20.72 -8.00 -16.30
CA THR A 128 21.11 -9.15 -17.14
C THR A 128 22.61 -9.44 -17.07
N GLN A 129 23.30 -8.90 -16.07
CA GLN A 129 24.77 -8.93 -15.98
C GLN A 129 25.35 -10.35 -15.92
N ALA A 130 24.61 -11.30 -15.33
CA ALA A 130 25.02 -12.70 -15.21
C ALA A 130 24.64 -13.55 -16.44
N ARG A 131 24.08 -12.95 -17.51
CA ARG A 131 23.70 -13.68 -18.73
C ARG A 131 24.63 -13.37 -19.90
N ALA A 132 24.86 -14.37 -20.74
CA ALA A 132 25.48 -14.13 -22.04
C ALA A 132 24.57 -13.21 -22.88
N VAL A 133 25.16 -12.23 -23.53
CA VAL A 133 24.44 -11.34 -24.43
C VAL A 133 23.94 -12.11 -25.62
N PRO A 134 22.62 -12.20 -25.90
CA PRO A 134 22.10 -12.91 -27.07
C PRO A 134 22.35 -12.10 -28.34
N GLU A 135 22.33 -12.78 -29.50
CA GLU A 135 22.49 -12.12 -30.80
C GLU A 135 21.38 -11.10 -31.11
N ARG A 136 20.17 -11.29 -30.53
CA ARG A 136 19.02 -10.44 -30.80
C ARG A 136 18.42 -9.88 -29.50
N GLU A 137 17.67 -10.71 -28.74
CA GLU A 137 16.92 -10.25 -27.57
C GLU A 137 16.83 -11.35 -26.48
N PHE A 138 16.58 -10.94 -25.24
CA PHE A 138 16.23 -11.84 -24.15
C PHE A 138 14.75 -12.24 -24.27
N LEU A 139 14.48 -13.47 -24.64
CA LEU A 139 13.14 -13.97 -24.89
C LEU A 139 12.35 -14.20 -23.59
N GLN A 140 11.06 -13.97 -23.67
CA GLN A 140 10.07 -14.34 -22.65
C GLN A 140 8.94 -15.13 -23.31
N THR A 141 8.43 -16.17 -22.63
CA THR A 141 7.20 -16.84 -23.08
C THR A 141 5.96 -15.98 -22.81
N PRO A 142 4.83 -16.21 -23.49
CA PRO A 142 3.57 -15.52 -23.18
C PRO A 142 3.15 -15.66 -21.71
N GLU A 143 3.37 -16.82 -21.08
CA GLU A 143 3.06 -17.11 -19.68
C GLU A 143 3.94 -16.27 -18.74
N GLN A 144 5.25 -16.21 -19.00
CA GLN A 144 6.17 -15.35 -18.25
C GLN A 144 5.78 -13.89 -18.39
N ARG A 145 5.45 -13.45 -19.60
CA ARG A 145 5.01 -12.07 -19.84
C ARG A 145 3.69 -11.73 -19.14
N SER A 146 2.74 -12.67 -19.09
CA SER A 146 1.44 -12.47 -18.47
C SER A 146 1.54 -12.12 -16.99
N ARG A 147 2.52 -12.68 -16.26
CA ARG A 147 2.78 -12.40 -14.85
C ARG A 147 3.17 -10.93 -14.59
N LEU A 148 3.71 -10.25 -15.59
CA LEU A 148 4.17 -8.86 -15.50
C LEU A 148 3.09 -7.84 -15.88
N ASN A 149 1.99 -8.26 -16.51
CA ASN A 149 1.01 -7.35 -17.10
C ASN A 149 0.38 -6.43 -16.06
N GLN A 150 -0.08 -6.99 -14.95
CA GLN A 150 -0.81 -6.22 -13.93
C GLN A 150 0.10 -5.19 -13.25
N SER A 151 1.29 -5.57 -12.80
CA SER A 151 2.28 -4.64 -12.24
C SER A 151 2.82 -3.67 -13.29
N GLY A 152 2.83 -4.06 -14.57
CA GLY A 152 3.19 -3.24 -15.74
C GLY A 152 2.24 -2.08 -15.99
N ASN A 153 0.95 -2.19 -15.63
CA ASN A 153 -0.06 -1.15 -15.83
C ASN A 153 0.13 0.09 -14.92
N CYS A 154 1.08 0.06 -14.01
CA CYS A 154 1.32 1.18 -13.10
C CYS A 154 1.78 2.44 -13.84
N ILE A 155 0.97 3.51 -13.74
CA ILE A 155 1.23 4.84 -14.32
C ILE A 155 1.93 5.81 -13.35
N MET A 156 2.42 5.35 -12.24
CA MET A 156 3.17 6.12 -11.23
C MET A 156 2.41 7.37 -10.73
N CYS A 157 1.08 7.30 -10.60
CA CYS A 157 0.22 8.44 -10.22
C CYS A 157 0.33 8.84 -8.75
N GLY A 158 0.86 7.96 -7.87
CA GLY A 158 1.02 8.23 -6.45
C GLY A 158 -0.23 8.01 -5.58
N ALA A 159 -1.40 7.62 -6.13
CA ALA A 159 -2.62 7.44 -5.35
C ALA A 159 -2.44 6.40 -4.21
N CYS A 160 -1.81 5.27 -4.48
CA CYS A 160 -1.53 4.23 -3.50
C CYS A 160 -0.54 4.69 -2.41
N TYR A 161 0.41 5.56 -2.75
CA TYR A 161 1.35 6.15 -1.80
C TYR A 161 0.65 7.17 -0.89
N SER A 162 -0.21 7.99 -1.47
CA SER A 162 -1.04 8.97 -0.76
C SER A 162 -1.91 8.35 0.34
N GLU A 163 -2.53 7.21 0.08
CA GLU A 163 -3.44 6.54 1.02
C GLU A 163 -2.75 5.48 1.90
N CYS A 164 -1.42 5.43 1.91
CA CYS A 164 -0.71 4.40 2.65
C CYS A 164 -0.55 4.77 4.13
N ASN A 165 -1.32 4.13 5.03
CA ASN A 165 -1.21 4.31 6.47
C ASN A 165 0.17 3.92 7.02
N ALA A 166 0.80 2.90 6.42
CA ALA A 166 2.15 2.49 6.84
C ALA A 166 3.19 3.59 6.59
N ARG A 167 3.02 4.37 5.52
CA ARG A 167 3.87 5.52 5.20
C ARG A 167 3.68 6.67 6.18
N GLU A 168 2.45 6.91 6.61
CA GLU A 168 2.12 7.95 7.57
C GLU A 168 2.83 7.73 8.91
N VAL A 169 2.91 6.46 9.35
CA VAL A 169 3.53 6.08 10.61
C VAL A 169 5.04 5.85 10.49
N ASN A 170 5.50 5.30 9.36
CA ASN A 170 6.90 5.00 9.09
C ASN A 170 7.37 5.67 7.79
N PRO A 171 7.97 6.85 7.87
CA PRO A 171 8.48 7.59 6.70
C PRO A 171 9.59 6.89 5.92
N ASP A 172 10.22 5.86 6.47
CA ASP A 172 11.27 5.09 5.79
C ASP A 172 10.73 3.90 5.00
N PHE A 173 9.45 3.54 5.18
CA PHE A 173 8.81 2.50 4.38
C PHE A 173 8.74 2.93 2.91
N VAL A 174 9.32 2.15 1.99
CA VAL A 174 9.41 2.51 0.57
C VAL A 174 8.04 2.69 -0.12
N GLY A 175 6.99 2.10 0.41
CA GLY A 175 5.64 2.33 -0.07
C GLY A 175 5.14 1.31 -1.11
N PRO A 176 3.83 1.31 -1.36
CA PRO A 176 3.18 0.29 -2.18
C PRO A 176 3.56 0.38 -3.67
N HIS A 177 3.83 1.58 -4.20
CA HIS A 177 4.23 1.79 -5.59
C HIS A 177 5.59 1.14 -5.89
N ALA A 178 6.58 1.36 -5.01
CA ALA A 178 7.91 0.82 -5.13
C ALA A 178 7.88 -0.72 -5.02
N LEU A 179 7.16 -1.26 -4.03
CA LEU A 179 7.05 -2.72 -3.85
C LEU A 179 6.25 -3.42 -4.96
N ALA A 180 5.28 -2.75 -5.59
CA ALA A 180 4.64 -3.28 -6.79
C ALA A 180 5.59 -3.33 -7.99
N LYS A 181 6.53 -2.38 -8.11
CA LYS A 181 7.62 -2.45 -9.10
C LYS A 181 8.67 -3.49 -8.72
N ALA A 182 8.98 -3.64 -7.43
CA ALA A 182 9.85 -4.70 -6.93
C ALA A 182 9.33 -6.09 -7.33
N GLN A 183 8.02 -6.36 -7.15
CA GLN A 183 7.39 -7.60 -7.60
C GLN A 183 7.59 -7.82 -9.11
N ARG A 184 7.41 -6.77 -9.93
CA ARG A 184 7.64 -6.88 -11.36
C ARG A 184 9.07 -7.31 -11.70
N MET A 185 10.09 -6.84 -10.97
CA MET A 185 11.49 -7.23 -11.20
C MET A 185 11.75 -8.68 -10.77
N VAL A 186 11.21 -9.06 -9.62
CA VAL A 186 11.32 -10.43 -9.10
C VAL A 186 10.68 -11.48 -10.02
N GLU A 187 9.55 -11.13 -10.67
CA GLU A 187 8.85 -12.01 -11.62
C GLU A 187 9.41 -11.97 -13.05
N ASP A 188 10.32 -11.05 -13.35
CA ASP A 188 10.86 -10.93 -14.70
C ASP A 188 11.89 -12.06 -14.95
N SER A 189 11.54 -13.04 -15.78
CA SER A 189 12.39 -14.18 -16.10
C SER A 189 13.74 -13.81 -16.75
N ARG A 190 13.92 -12.57 -17.14
CA ARG A 190 15.17 -12.04 -17.71
C ARG A 190 16.10 -11.48 -16.63
N ASP A 191 15.56 -11.12 -15.46
CA ASP A 191 16.35 -10.60 -14.34
C ASP A 191 17.26 -11.69 -13.75
N THR A 192 18.51 -11.33 -13.44
CA THR A 192 19.49 -12.22 -12.82
C THR A 192 19.70 -11.98 -11.35
N ASP A 193 19.13 -10.91 -10.79
CA ASP A 193 19.39 -10.48 -9.43
C ASP A 193 18.22 -10.77 -8.47
N THR A 194 17.29 -11.65 -8.87
CA THR A 194 16.09 -11.99 -8.11
C THR A 194 16.40 -12.33 -6.64
N GLU A 195 17.43 -13.14 -6.39
CA GLU A 195 17.81 -13.56 -5.03
C GLU A 195 18.30 -12.38 -4.17
N ALA A 196 19.19 -11.54 -4.72
CA ALA A 196 19.69 -10.35 -4.06
C ALA A 196 18.57 -9.33 -3.78
N ARG A 197 17.64 -9.18 -4.72
CA ARG A 197 16.44 -8.33 -4.56
C ARG A 197 15.55 -8.81 -3.42
N LEU A 198 15.25 -10.11 -3.36
CA LEU A 198 14.44 -10.69 -2.28
C LEU A 198 15.11 -10.52 -0.90
N GLU A 199 16.42 -10.61 -0.84
CA GLU A 199 17.18 -10.33 0.38
C GLU A 199 17.07 -8.86 0.80
N GLU A 200 17.23 -7.93 -0.16
CA GLU A 200 17.08 -6.49 0.09
C GLU A 200 15.66 -6.15 0.56
N TYR A 201 14.65 -6.66 -0.12
CA TYR A 201 13.24 -6.38 0.21
C TYR A 201 12.79 -7.02 1.53
N ASN A 202 13.55 -8.01 2.05
CA ASN A 202 13.35 -8.63 3.36
C ASN A 202 13.90 -7.76 4.52
N LYS A 203 14.68 -6.72 4.24
CA LYS A 203 15.30 -5.90 5.28
C LYS A 203 14.30 -5.05 6.05
N GLY A 204 14.07 -5.37 7.30
CA GLY A 204 13.38 -4.56 8.30
C GLY A 204 12.01 -4.00 7.87
N ASN A 205 11.63 -2.88 8.50
CA ASN A 205 10.35 -2.21 8.25
C ASN A 205 10.36 -1.28 7.02
N GLN A 206 11.49 -1.12 6.35
CA GLN A 206 11.59 -0.32 5.12
C GLN A 206 11.10 -1.09 3.91
N GLY A 207 11.36 -2.40 3.87
CA GLY A 207 10.94 -3.31 2.81
C GLY A 207 9.51 -3.83 2.97
N VAL A 208 9.26 -5.04 2.50
CA VAL A 208 7.91 -5.65 2.44
C VAL A 208 7.21 -5.76 3.80
N TRP A 209 7.97 -5.85 4.90
CA TRP A 209 7.41 -6.01 6.24
C TRP A 209 6.87 -4.72 6.85
N GLY A 210 7.21 -3.56 6.30
CA GLY A 210 6.58 -2.29 6.66
C GLY A 210 5.10 -2.21 6.25
N CYS A 211 4.64 -3.06 5.31
CA CYS A 211 3.26 -3.08 4.86
C CYS A 211 2.32 -3.70 5.90
N THR A 212 1.32 -2.93 6.36
CA THR A 212 0.29 -3.32 7.35
C THR A 212 -0.88 -4.10 6.76
N ARG A 213 -0.93 -4.33 5.44
CA ARG A 213 -2.01 -5.04 4.73
C ARG A 213 -3.40 -4.40 4.87
N CYS A 214 -3.50 -3.08 4.90
CA CYS A 214 -4.76 -2.36 5.01
C CYS A 214 -5.61 -2.33 3.72
N TYR A 215 -5.08 -2.75 2.58
CA TYR A 215 -5.72 -2.79 1.25
C TYR A 215 -6.12 -1.43 0.65
N LEU A 216 -5.86 -0.31 1.30
CA LEU A 216 -6.20 1.01 0.77
C LEU A 216 -5.55 1.29 -0.59
N CYS A 217 -4.31 0.82 -0.80
CA CYS A 217 -3.61 0.97 -2.07
C CYS A 217 -4.29 0.23 -3.24
N ASN A 218 -4.96 -0.91 -2.99
CA ASN A 218 -5.75 -1.61 -3.99
C ASN A 218 -7.03 -0.83 -4.31
N ALA A 219 -7.71 -0.35 -3.26
CA ALA A 219 -8.98 0.38 -3.39
C ALA A 219 -8.87 1.66 -4.23
N VAL A 220 -7.72 2.35 -4.15
CA VAL A 220 -7.52 3.64 -4.86
C VAL A 220 -6.74 3.51 -6.18
N CYS A 221 -6.28 2.32 -6.56
CA CYS A 221 -5.50 2.16 -7.78
C CYS A 221 -6.37 2.30 -9.03
N PRO A 222 -6.19 3.37 -9.85
CA PRO A 222 -7.04 3.60 -11.02
C PRO A 222 -6.78 2.61 -12.16
N MET A 223 -5.67 1.85 -12.09
CA MET A 223 -5.17 0.96 -13.14
C MET A 223 -5.26 -0.53 -12.76
N GLY A 224 -5.85 -0.88 -11.61
CA GLY A 224 -5.99 -2.26 -11.18
C GLY A 224 -4.66 -3.01 -10.97
N VAL A 225 -3.61 -2.31 -10.54
CA VAL A 225 -2.30 -2.92 -10.25
C VAL A 225 -2.36 -3.85 -9.04
N GLU A 226 -3.29 -3.57 -8.10
CA GLU A 226 -3.43 -4.31 -6.83
C GLU A 226 -2.13 -4.36 -6.04
N PRO A 227 -1.57 -3.20 -5.63
CA PRO A 227 -0.24 -3.14 -5.03
C PRO A 227 -0.08 -4.03 -3.79
N MET A 228 -1.16 -4.20 -2.99
CA MET A 228 -1.12 -5.06 -1.80
C MET A 228 -0.89 -6.52 -2.16
N ASP A 229 -1.52 -7.00 -3.24
CA ASP A 229 -1.37 -8.39 -3.69
C ASP A 229 0.04 -8.61 -4.25
N ARG A 230 0.57 -7.64 -4.99
CA ARG A 230 1.99 -7.67 -5.46
C ARG A 230 2.97 -7.75 -4.30
N ILE A 231 2.74 -6.97 -3.22
CA ILE A 231 3.54 -7.07 -1.98
C ILE A 231 3.37 -8.45 -1.33
N GLY A 232 2.16 -9.00 -1.38
CA GLY A 232 1.84 -10.34 -0.87
C GLY A 232 2.65 -11.43 -1.57
N GLU A 233 2.80 -11.35 -2.90
CA GLU A 233 3.59 -12.27 -3.71
C GLU A 233 5.08 -12.21 -3.36
N VAL A 234 5.66 -11.00 -3.25
CA VAL A 234 7.06 -10.86 -2.80
C VAL A 234 7.26 -11.42 -1.39
N LYS A 235 6.33 -11.14 -0.46
CA LYS A 235 6.37 -11.75 0.89
C LYS A 235 6.33 -13.27 0.84
N GLN A 236 5.54 -13.85 -0.07
CA GLN A 236 5.44 -15.30 -0.20
C GLN A 236 6.76 -15.90 -0.69
N GLN A 237 7.38 -15.32 -1.70
CA GLN A 237 8.69 -15.78 -2.21
C GLN A 237 9.78 -15.67 -1.13
N ILE A 238 9.81 -14.58 -0.35
CA ILE A 238 10.74 -14.46 0.79
C ILE A 238 10.49 -15.58 1.82
N LEU A 239 9.22 -15.91 2.12
CA LEU A 239 8.87 -16.95 3.09
C LEU A 239 9.27 -18.37 2.63
N GLU A 240 9.42 -18.61 1.35
CA GLU A 240 9.86 -19.88 0.77
C GLU A 240 11.38 -20.06 0.85
N ARG A 241 12.13 -18.98 1.01
CA ARG A 241 13.58 -19.03 1.18
C ARG A 241 13.97 -19.61 2.54
N LYS A 242 14.97 -20.48 2.56
CA LYS A 242 15.47 -21.11 3.79
C LYS A 242 16.20 -20.13 4.71
N ASP A 243 16.95 -19.19 4.13
CA ASP A 243 17.73 -18.17 4.84
C ASP A 243 16.89 -17.08 5.51
N ALA A 244 15.67 -16.84 5.01
CA ALA A 244 14.77 -15.85 5.60
C ALA A 244 14.10 -16.32 6.92
N GLN A 245 14.25 -17.58 7.29
CA GLN A 245 13.48 -18.22 8.38
C GLN A 245 13.73 -17.62 9.76
N ASP A 246 14.90 -17.02 10.00
CA ASP A 246 15.29 -16.45 11.29
C ASP A 246 14.94 -14.96 11.45
N SER A 247 14.41 -14.30 10.43
CA SER A 247 13.98 -12.91 10.55
C SER A 247 12.77 -12.78 11.49
N ARG A 248 12.75 -11.71 12.31
CA ARG A 248 11.66 -11.45 13.26
C ARG A 248 10.26 -11.42 12.61
N PRO A 249 10.05 -10.81 11.41
CA PRO A 249 8.75 -10.83 10.73
C PRO A 249 8.31 -12.23 10.30
N VAL A 250 9.23 -13.06 9.80
CA VAL A 250 8.94 -14.44 9.42
C VAL A 250 8.59 -15.27 10.65
N ARG A 251 9.38 -15.13 11.73
CA ARG A 251 9.13 -15.77 13.01
C ARG A 251 7.78 -15.38 13.60
N HIS A 252 7.42 -14.08 13.55
CA HIS A 252 6.11 -13.58 13.96
C HIS A 252 4.97 -14.34 13.24
N ARG A 253 5.07 -14.49 11.93
CA ARG A 253 4.04 -15.20 11.14
C ARG A 253 3.96 -16.68 11.49
N LYS A 254 5.09 -17.37 11.63
CA LYS A 254 5.12 -18.80 11.99
C LYS A 254 4.53 -19.03 13.36
N VAL A 255 5.02 -18.32 14.36
CA VAL A 255 4.55 -18.44 15.74
C VAL A 255 3.06 -18.13 15.83
N PHE A 256 2.59 -17.12 15.09
CA PHE A 256 1.15 -16.81 15.03
C PHE A 256 0.33 -18.01 14.53
N ILE A 257 0.71 -18.58 13.38
CA ILE A 257 0.00 -19.72 12.78
C ILE A 257 0.05 -20.93 13.71
N ASP A 258 1.21 -21.23 14.29
CA ASP A 258 1.40 -22.39 15.17
C ASP A 258 0.55 -22.28 16.45
N LEU A 259 0.51 -21.10 17.06
CA LEU A 259 -0.30 -20.88 18.28
C LEU A 259 -1.81 -20.93 17.97
N VAL A 260 -2.24 -20.36 16.86
CA VAL A 260 -3.65 -20.45 16.43
C VAL A 260 -4.02 -21.89 16.07
N LYS A 261 -3.14 -22.64 15.43
CA LYS A 261 -3.32 -24.06 15.15
C LYS A 261 -3.45 -24.90 16.44
N GLN A 262 -2.71 -24.53 17.50
CA GLN A 262 -2.73 -25.24 18.80
C GLN A 262 -3.95 -24.89 19.64
N GLY A 263 -4.33 -23.60 19.69
CA GLY A 263 -5.33 -23.09 20.63
C GLY A 263 -6.66 -22.66 20.01
N GLY A 264 -6.79 -22.63 18.67
CA GLY A 264 -7.95 -22.10 17.95
C GLY A 264 -7.94 -20.58 17.84
N TRP A 265 -7.21 -19.90 18.71
CA TRP A 265 -6.91 -18.47 18.71
C TRP A 265 -5.49 -18.20 19.23
N LEU A 266 -5.07 -16.94 19.29
CA LEU A 266 -3.71 -16.56 19.67
C LEU A 266 -3.51 -16.63 21.20
N ASP A 267 -2.49 -17.40 21.67
CA ASP A 267 -1.99 -17.32 23.03
C ASP A 267 -0.99 -16.17 23.14
N GLU A 268 -1.46 -14.99 23.56
CA GLU A 268 -0.65 -13.76 23.65
C GLU A 268 0.55 -13.89 24.60
N ARG A 269 0.45 -14.75 25.64
CA ARG A 269 1.51 -14.98 26.63
C ARG A 269 2.74 -15.58 25.98
N LYS A 270 2.52 -16.59 25.12
CA LYS A 270 3.58 -17.29 24.39
C LYS A 270 4.03 -16.50 23.17
N PHE A 271 3.09 -15.81 22.52
CA PHE A 271 3.36 -15.10 21.27
C PHE A 271 4.46 -14.06 21.41
N ALA A 272 4.32 -13.13 22.36
CA ALA A 272 5.32 -12.09 22.58
C ALA A 272 6.69 -12.69 22.94
N LEU A 273 6.72 -13.70 23.80
CA LEU A 273 7.95 -14.37 24.21
C LEU A 273 8.63 -15.07 23.01
N LEU A 274 7.90 -15.90 22.26
CA LEU A 274 8.46 -16.67 21.16
C LEU A 274 8.91 -15.80 19.98
N VAL A 275 8.16 -14.73 19.66
CA VAL A 275 8.50 -13.82 18.56
C VAL A 275 9.69 -12.95 18.90
N VAL A 276 9.70 -12.34 20.09
CA VAL A 276 10.71 -11.33 20.45
C VAL A 276 11.98 -11.97 20.96
N SER A 277 11.90 -12.94 21.88
CA SER A 277 13.08 -13.56 22.49
C SER A 277 13.74 -14.62 21.60
N ASN A 278 13.13 -14.99 20.47
CA ASN A 278 13.62 -16.11 19.64
C ASN A 278 13.90 -17.37 20.47
N THR A 279 12.96 -17.78 21.29
CA THR A 279 13.12 -18.92 22.21
C THR A 279 14.30 -18.73 23.17
N LEU A 280 14.41 -17.51 23.75
CA LEU A 280 15.46 -17.05 24.69
C LEU A 280 16.86 -16.82 24.05
N ARG A 281 16.99 -16.85 22.73
CA ARG A 281 18.24 -16.53 22.03
C ARG A 281 18.50 -15.02 21.93
N ASP A 282 17.44 -14.20 21.95
CA ASP A 282 17.52 -12.73 21.92
C ASP A 282 17.17 -12.12 23.28
N LEU A 283 18.17 -12.01 24.15
CA LEU A 283 18.02 -11.42 25.47
C LEU A 283 17.68 -9.92 25.43
N ARG A 284 18.19 -9.19 24.43
CA ARG A 284 17.85 -7.76 24.25
C ARG A 284 16.39 -7.58 23.91
N GLY A 285 15.87 -8.43 23.03
CA GLY A 285 14.45 -8.46 22.72
C GLY A 285 13.59 -8.76 23.96
N LEU A 286 14.00 -9.73 24.79
CA LEU A 286 13.31 -10.06 26.03
C LEU A 286 13.26 -8.88 27.00
N VAL A 287 14.39 -8.20 27.22
CA VAL A 287 14.47 -7.01 28.08
C VAL A 287 13.58 -5.89 27.55
N SER A 288 13.43 -5.75 26.23
CA SER A 288 12.55 -4.74 25.63
C SER A 288 11.05 -4.94 25.95
N LEU A 289 10.64 -6.15 26.32
CA LEU A 289 9.27 -6.45 26.76
C LEU A 289 9.00 -6.10 28.23
N ALA A 290 10.05 -5.93 29.05
CA ALA A 290 9.92 -5.72 30.50
C ALA A 290 9.06 -4.48 30.86
N PRO A 291 9.21 -3.29 30.22
CA PRO A 291 8.38 -2.13 30.53
C PRO A 291 6.89 -2.36 30.25
N LEU A 292 6.58 -3.08 29.16
CA LEU A 292 5.20 -3.43 28.82
C LEU A 292 4.64 -4.46 29.80
N GLY A 293 5.38 -5.51 30.11
CA GLY A 293 4.99 -6.54 31.06
C GLY A 293 4.72 -5.97 32.46
N LEU A 294 5.57 -5.08 32.95
CA LEU A 294 5.37 -4.39 34.23
C LEU A 294 4.09 -3.52 34.24
N ARG A 295 3.82 -2.78 33.17
CA ARG A 295 2.57 -2.00 33.05
C ARG A 295 1.34 -2.89 33.04
N MET A 296 1.39 -4.03 32.33
CA MET A 296 0.29 -4.98 32.27
C MET A 296 0.05 -5.63 33.64
N LEU A 297 1.09 -5.97 34.37
CA LEU A 297 1.00 -6.47 35.76
C LEU A 297 0.41 -5.41 36.68
N ALA A 298 0.90 -4.19 36.65
CA ALA A 298 0.42 -3.09 37.49
C ALA A 298 -1.04 -2.73 37.22
N SER A 299 -1.52 -2.89 35.96
CA SER A 299 -2.91 -2.64 35.57
C SER A 299 -3.84 -3.85 35.71
N GLY A 300 -3.36 -5.00 36.23
CA GLY A 300 -4.11 -6.24 36.31
C GLY A 300 -4.54 -6.86 34.97
N LYS A 301 -3.92 -6.44 33.87
CA LYS A 301 -4.22 -6.87 32.50
C LYS A 301 -3.27 -7.93 31.95
N PHE A 302 -2.39 -8.46 32.80
CA PHE A 302 -1.47 -9.51 32.36
C PHE A 302 -2.27 -10.83 32.18
N PRO A 303 -2.21 -11.46 30.97
CA PRO A 303 -2.98 -12.65 30.69
C PRO A 303 -2.37 -13.87 31.41
N LEU A 304 -2.89 -14.21 32.59
CA LEU A 304 -2.38 -15.33 33.41
C LEU A 304 -2.87 -16.70 32.93
N ARG A 305 -4.06 -16.75 32.33
CA ARG A 305 -4.69 -18.01 31.86
C ARG A 305 -4.96 -17.93 30.37
N PHE A 306 -4.88 -19.08 29.72
CA PHE A 306 -5.25 -19.25 28.33
C PHE A 306 -6.21 -20.43 28.23
N GLU A 307 -7.36 -20.20 27.63
CA GLU A 307 -8.35 -21.23 27.38
C GLU A 307 -8.47 -21.43 25.86
N PRO A 308 -8.23 -22.64 25.33
CA PRO A 308 -8.39 -22.92 23.91
C PRO A 308 -9.85 -22.68 23.46
N SER A 309 -10.01 -22.24 22.21
CA SER A 309 -11.34 -22.10 21.60
C SER A 309 -12.05 -23.45 21.47
N GLN A 310 -13.36 -23.47 21.61
CA GLN A 310 -14.18 -24.67 21.36
C GLN A 310 -14.00 -25.19 19.93
N GLY A 311 -13.77 -24.31 18.94
CA GLY A 311 -13.52 -24.64 17.53
C GLY A 311 -12.06 -24.98 17.19
N THR A 312 -11.20 -25.33 18.16
CA THR A 312 -9.75 -25.56 17.92
C THR A 312 -9.49 -26.67 16.89
N LYS A 313 -10.30 -27.74 16.89
CA LYS A 313 -10.14 -28.87 15.96
C LYS A 313 -10.44 -28.46 14.52
N GLU A 314 -11.50 -27.68 14.31
CA GLU A 314 -11.93 -27.17 13.03
C GLU A 314 -10.89 -26.19 12.45
N VAL A 315 -10.39 -25.25 13.28
CA VAL A 315 -9.34 -24.31 12.90
C VAL A 315 -8.06 -25.06 12.50
N ARG A 316 -7.65 -26.04 13.28
CA ARG A 316 -6.49 -26.89 12.96
C ARG A 316 -6.65 -27.60 11.63
N SER A 317 -7.79 -28.26 11.42
CA SER A 317 -8.11 -28.98 10.18
C SER A 317 -8.06 -28.04 8.96
N LEU A 318 -8.63 -26.83 9.08
CA LEU A 318 -8.60 -25.82 8.02
C LEU A 318 -7.17 -25.40 7.68
N ILE A 319 -6.36 -25.07 8.69
CA ILE A 319 -4.95 -24.65 8.48
C ILE A 319 -4.16 -25.78 7.81
N GLU A 320 -4.33 -27.03 8.26
CA GLU A 320 -3.65 -28.20 7.67
C GLU A 320 -4.09 -28.48 6.23
N ALA A 321 -5.37 -28.28 5.90
CA ALA A 321 -5.86 -28.40 4.53
C ALA A 321 -5.21 -27.38 3.60
N VAL A 322 -5.14 -26.11 4.02
CA VAL A 322 -4.47 -25.04 3.27
C VAL A 322 -2.97 -25.30 3.11
N GLN A 323 -2.30 -25.79 4.16
CA GLN A 323 -0.87 -26.12 4.11
C GLN A 323 -0.59 -27.27 3.12
N ARG A 324 -1.44 -28.31 3.09
CA ARG A 324 -1.35 -29.42 2.12
C ARG A 324 -1.56 -28.96 0.68
N GLN A 325 -2.55 -28.10 0.44
CA GLN A 325 -2.84 -27.58 -0.89
C GLN A 325 -1.64 -26.77 -1.44
N LYS A 326 -0.97 -25.97 -0.58
CA LYS A 326 0.22 -25.21 -0.98
C LYS A 326 1.42 -26.11 -1.33
N SER A 327 1.69 -27.18 -0.58
CA SER A 327 2.79 -28.09 -0.91
C SER A 327 2.59 -28.78 -2.25
N GLN A 328 1.35 -29.10 -2.63
CA GLN A 328 1.02 -29.72 -3.92
C GLN A 328 1.17 -28.75 -5.12
N THR A 329 1.05 -27.45 -4.90
CA THR A 329 1.24 -26.42 -5.94
C THR A 329 2.70 -26.00 -6.12
N SER A 330 3.56 -26.19 -5.12
CA SER A 330 5.00 -25.91 -5.19
C SER A 330 5.80 -27.00 -5.94
N ASP A 331 5.26 -28.20 -6.09
CA ASP A 331 5.89 -29.33 -6.77
C ASP A 331 5.48 -29.45 -8.26
N LYS A 332 4.72 -28.48 -8.77
CA LYS A 332 4.37 -28.32 -10.20
C LYS A 332 5.00 -27.06 -10.78
#